data_69052c42224003ed841673b1b9c585c0
#
_entry.id   69052c42224003ed841673b1b9c585c0
#
_cell.length_a   1.000
_cell.length_b   1.000
_cell.length_c   1.000
_cell.angle_alpha   90.00
_cell.angle_beta   90.00
_cell.angle_gamma   90.00
#
_symmetry.space_group_name_H-M   'P 1'
#
loop_
_entity.id
_entity.type
_entity.pdbx_description
1 polymer ?
#
loop_
_entity_poly.entity_id
_entity_poly.type
_entity_poly.pdbx_seq_one_letter_code
_entity_poly.pdbx_strand_id
1 'polypeptide(L)'
;YPAALEDAVAAYQYLLDEGWFAEQIIVAGDSAGGGLSMALCHYLKDHGIGLPCGIIAMSPWTDLLASGESYDTNYEKDPLFGNTRDSLIYNKDYVGDHDPMDSYISPLYGDFRGFPPMLIQVGSYEMLLSDSVSVASKARHQGVKVRLSIYDGMFHIFQMAAKMLPESRKAWAEIGKFIDVLLND
;
A
#
# COMPACT_ATOMS: atom_id res chain seq x y z
N TYR A 1 8.82 12.75 6.66
CA TYR A 1 8.55 11.90 7.80
C TYR A 1 8.93 12.64 9.09
N PRO A 2 8.15 12.57 10.21
CA PRO A 2 7.03 11.63 10.42
C PRO A 2 5.63 12.21 10.13
N ALA A 3 5.48 13.47 9.74
CA ALA A 3 4.21 14.21 9.72
C ALA A 3 3.04 13.44 9.08
N ALA A 4 3.22 12.84 7.90
CA ALA A 4 2.15 12.10 7.23
C ALA A 4 1.65 10.90 8.05
N LEU A 5 2.55 10.20 8.75
CA LEU A 5 2.16 9.09 9.63
C LEU A 5 1.44 9.61 10.87
N GLU A 6 1.92 10.68 11.48
CA GLU A 6 1.27 11.32 12.65
C GLU A 6 -0.15 11.77 12.32
N ASP A 7 -0.36 12.39 11.16
CA ASP A 7 -1.69 12.79 10.68
C ASP A 7 -2.60 11.57 10.46
N ALA A 8 -2.07 10.49 9.85
CA ALA A 8 -2.83 9.26 9.64
C ALA A 8 -3.22 8.60 10.98
N VAL A 9 -2.30 8.57 11.95
CA VAL A 9 -2.57 8.06 13.31
C VAL A 9 -3.62 8.92 14.00
N ALA A 10 -3.51 10.25 13.92
CA ALA A 10 -4.48 11.16 14.52
C ALA A 10 -5.88 10.99 13.90
N ALA A 11 -5.97 10.82 12.57
CA ALA A 11 -7.25 10.57 11.90
C ALA A 11 -7.85 9.22 12.31
N TYR A 12 -7.03 8.17 12.44
CA TYR A 12 -7.48 6.85 12.89
C TYR A 12 -7.97 6.90 14.35
N GLN A 13 -7.20 7.53 15.23
CA GLN A 13 -7.55 7.69 16.65
C GLN A 13 -8.85 8.49 16.80
N TYR A 14 -9.04 9.56 16.01
CA TYR A 14 -10.27 10.32 15.99
C TYR A 14 -11.51 9.44 15.71
N LEU A 15 -11.41 8.50 14.76
CA LEU A 15 -12.52 7.57 14.49
C LEU A 15 -12.82 6.67 15.69
N LEU A 16 -11.79 6.16 16.36
CA LEU A 16 -11.97 5.36 17.57
C LEU A 16 -12.61 6.17 18.71
N ASP A 17 -12.20 7.42 18.89
CA ASP A 17 -12.74 8.34 19.92
C ASP A 17 -14.20 8.73 19.62
N GLU A 18 -14.60 8.81 18.33
CA GLU A 18 -15.99 9.00 17.90
C GLU A 18 -16.85 7.71 18.06
N GLY A 19 -16.26 6.62 18.55
CA GLY A 19 -16.97 5.38 18.89
C GLY A 19 -17.01 4.34 17.77
N TRP A 20 -16.24 4.50 16.68
CA TRP A 20 -16.05 3.44 15.70
C TRP A 20 -15.16 2.33 16.28
N PHE A 21 -15.50 1.10 16.01
CA PHE A 21 -14.64 -0.04 16.33
C PHE A 21 -13.62 -0.26 15.22
N ALA A 22 -12.41 -0.73 15.58
CA ALA A 22 -11.35 -1.03 14.62
C ALA A 22 -11.80 -2.00 13.50
N GLU A 23 -12.65 -2.97 13.85
CA GLU A 23 -13.26 -3.94 12.95
C GLU A 23 -14.25 -3.34 11.93
N GLN A 24 -14.63 -2.07 12.10
CA GLN A 24 -15.49 -1.33 11.18
C GLN A 24 -14.70 -0.39 10.25
N ILE A 25 -13.38 -0.31 10.44
CA ILE A 25 -12.51 0.60 9.71
C ILE A 25 -11.71 -0.20 8.67
N ILE A 26 -11.74 0.25 7.43
CA ILE A 26 -10.84 -0.20 6.36
C ILE A 26 -9.94 0.97 6.00
N VAL A 27 -8.63 0.74 5.95
CA VAL A 27 -7.70 1.74 5.45
C VAL A 27 -7.40 1.46 3.98
N ALA A 28 -7.40 2.52 3.17
CA ALA A 28 -7.17 2.41 1.74
C ALA A 28 -6.25 3.53 1.26
N GLY A 29 -5.40 3.22 0.31
CA GLY A 29 -4.52 4.22 -0.29
C GLY A 29 -3.92 3.76 -1.61
N ASP A 30 -3.55 4.73 -2.41
CA ASP A 30 -2.84 4.53 -3.67
C ASP A 30 -1.41 5.08 -3.57
N SER A 31 -0.47 4.48 -4.30
CA SER A 31 0.91 4.94 -4.38
C SER A 31 1.57 5.08 -2.99
N ALA A 32 2.05 6.26 -2.65
CA ALA A 32 2.55 6.61 -1.32
C ALA A 32 1.49 6.38 -0.22
N GLY A 33 0.21 6.64 -0.51
CA GLY A 33 -0.90 6.36 0.42
C GLY A 33 -1.10 4.88 0.69
N GLY A 34 -0.82 4.01 -0.28
CA GLY A 34 -0.81 2.56 -0.08
C GLY A 34 0.31 2.11 0.87
N GLY A 35 1.50 2.71 0.74
CA GLY A 35 2.59 2.55 1.70
C GLY A 35 2.23 3.08 3.08
N LEU A 36 1.68 4.31 3.16
CA LEU A 36 1.24 4.93 4.40
C LEU A 36 0.18 4.10 5.14
N SER A 37 -0.74 3.44 4.42
CA SER A 37 -1.74 2.55 5.02
C SER A 37 -1.09 1.37 5.76
N MET A 38 -0.01 0.82 5.22
CA MET A 38 0.75 -0.25 5.86
C MET A 38 1.63 0.28 6.99
N ALA A 39 2.27 1.43 6.83
CA ALA A 39 3.04 2.11 7.87
C ALA A 39 2.16 2.44 9.09
N LEU A 40 0.94 2.92 8.85
CA LEU A 40 -0.07 3.12 9.90
C LEU A 40 -0.33 1.82 10.67
N CYS A 41 -0.54 0.70 9.97
CA CYS A 41 -0.78 -0.59 10.64
C CYS A 41 0.44 -1.08 11.43
N HIS A 42 1.68 -0.84 10.98
CA HIS A 42 2.87 -1.10 11.78
C HIS A 42 2.86 -0.27 13.06
N TYR A 43 2.59 1.04 12.94
CA TYR A 43 2.51 1.92 14.10
C TYR A 43 1.43 1.48 15.10
N LEU A 44 0.21 1.22 14.62
CA LEU A 44 -0.89 0.80 15.49
C LEU A 44 -0.57 -0.49 16.23
N LYS A 45 0.00 -1.48 15.54
CA LYS A 45 0.46 -2.74 16.12
C LYS A 45 1.50 -2.54 17.22
N ASP A 46 2.54 -1.75 16.94
CA ASP A 46 3.64 -1.52 17.88
C ASP A 46 3.19 -0.76 19.13
N HIS A 47 2.11 0.01 19.02
CA HIS A 47 1.53 0.76 20.13
C HIS A 47 0.33 0.06 20.78
N GLY A 48 0.00 -1.17 20.37
CA GLY A 48 -1.11 -1.95 20.94
C GLY A 48 -2.48 -1.36 20.67
N ILE A 49 -2.64 -0.57 19.59
CA ILE A 49 -3.90 -0.01 19.14
C ILE A 49 -4.57 -1.02 18.21
N GLY A 50 -5.90 -1.16 18.29
CA GLY A 50 -6.66 -2.08 17.43
C GLY A 50 -6.42 -1.81 15.95
N LEU A 51 -6.13 -2.87 15.17
CA LEU A 51 -5.90 -2.76 13.73
C LEU A 51 -7.21 -2.66 12.95
N PRO A 52 -7.25 -1.97 11.80
CA PRO A 52 -8.42 -1.97 10.93
C PRO A 52 -8.77 -3.38 10.45
N CYS A 53 -9.99 -3.61 10.00
CA CYS A 53 -10.42 -4.92 9.51
C CYS A 53 -9.83 -5.29 8.15
N GLY A 54 -9.25 -4.35 7.41
CA GLY A 54 -8.63 -4.60 6.12
C GLY A 54 -7.79 -3.45 5.59
N ILE A 55 -6.89 -3.78 4.66
CA ILE A 55 -6.07 -2.83 3.91
C ILE A 55 -6.36 -2.99 2.42
N ILE A 56 -6.62 -1.88 1.72
CA ILE A 56 -6.72 -1.82 0.26
C ILE A 56 -5.59 -0.93 -0.24
N ALA A 57 -4.64 -1.52 -0.98
CA ALA A 57 -3.49 -0.81 -1.49
C ALA A 57 -3.45 -0.89 -3.03
N MET A 58 -3.52 0.25 -3.68
CA MET A 58 -3.49 0.39 -5.13
C MET A 58 -2.11 0.90 -5.55
N SER A 59 -1.34 0.10 -6.29
CA SER A 59 0.00 0.47 -6.73
C SER A 59 0.89 0.99 -5.57
N PRO A 60 0.94 0.29 -4.42
CA PRO A 60 1.56 0.84 -3.22
C PRO A 60 3.07 1.04 -3.38
N TRP A 61 3.57 2.18 -2.89
CA TRP A 61 5.00 2.43 -2.76
C TRP A 61 5.44 2.06 -1.35
N THR A 62 6.20 0.98 -1.22
CA THR A 62 6.52 0.35 0.07
C THR A 62 8.01 0.19 0.34
N ASP A 63 8.85 0.51 -0.66
CA ASP A 63 10.31 0.45 -0.60
C ASP A 63 10.92 1.75 -1.13
N LEU A 64 11.28 2.65 -0.22
CA LEU A 64 11.90 3.93 -0.58
C LEU A 64 13.38 3.81 -0.97
N LEU A 65 13.95 2.59 -0.87
CA LEU A 65 15.28 2.27 -1.41
C LEU A 65 15.22 1.86 -2.89
N ALA A 66 14.01 1.65 -3.44
CA ALA A 66 13.81 1.21 -4.82
C ALA A 66 14.64 -0.03 -5.17
N SER A 67 14.71 -1.00 -4.26
CA SER A 67 15.58 -2.18 -4.38
C SER A 67 15.02 -3.27 -5.30
N GLY A 68 13.76 -3.16 -5.70
CA GLY A 68 13.08 -4.15 -6.53
C GLY A 68 13.50 -4.12 -8.00
N GLU A 69 13.50 -5.28 -8.65
CA GLU A 69 13.93 -5.39 -10.06
C GLU A 69 13.08 -4.59 -11.06
N SER A 70 11.79 -4.35 -10.74
CA SER A 70 10.91 -3.62 -11.63
C SER A 70 11.28 -2.14 -11.78
N TYR A 71 12.04 -1.59 -10.87
CA TYR A 71 12.58 -0.24 -11.02
C TYR A 71 13.54 -0.12 -12.23
N ASP A 72 14.18 -1.22 -12.61
CA ASP A 72 15.03 -1.30 -13.81
C ASP A 72 14.27 -1.88 -15.01
N THR A 73 13.57 -3.02 -14.84
CA THR A 73 12.98 -3.77 -15.95
C THR A 73 11.75 -3.10 -16.54
N ASN A 74 11.05 -2.28 -15.76
CA ASN A 74 9.88 -1.52 -16.19
C ASN A 74 10.15 -0.02 -16.42
N TYR A 75 11.40 0.42 -16.29
CA TYR A 75 11.80 1.81 -16.45
C TYR A 75 11.29 2.46 -17.76
N GLU A 76 11.41 1.74 -18.88
CA GLU A 76 10.93 2.25 -20.19
C GLU A 76 9.44 1.95 -20.45
N LYS A 77 8.84 1.04 -19.67
CA LYS A 77 7.45 0.62 -19.84
C LYS A 77 6.46 1.44 -19.03
N ASP A 78 6.91 1.95 -17.88
CA ASP A 78 6.06 2.76 -17.01
C ASP A 78 5.86 4.14 -17.60
N PRO A 79 4.63 4.49 -18.07
CA PRO A 79 4.39 5.77 -18.73
C PRO A 79 4.37 6.96 -17.77
N LEU A 80 4.29 6.71 -16.45
CA LEU A 80 4.24 7.77 -15.45
C LEU A 80 5.60 7.99 -14.78
N PHE A 81 6.30 6.92 -14.43
CA PHE A 81 7.58 6.99 -13.72
C PHE A 81 8.78 6.61 -14.59
N GLY A 82 8.57 6.07 -15.79
CA GLY A 82 9.64 5.92 -16.76
C GLY A 82 10.36 7.25 -16.97
N ASN A 83 11.69 7.27 -16.91
CA ASN A 83 12.55 8.46 -16.91
C ASN A 83 12.52 9.33 -15.62
N THR A 84 11.81 8.91 -14.58
CA THR A 84 11.78 9.63 -13.28
C THR A 84 12.29 8.79 -12.11
N ARG A 85 13.02 7.67 -12.41
CA ARG A 85 13.59 6.76 -11.41
C ARG A 85 14.32 7.50 -10.30
N ASP A 86 15.10 8.49 -10.67
CA ASP A 86 15.90 9.28 -9.72
C ASP A 86 15.02 10.01 -8.70
N SER A 87 13.83 10.48 -9.10
CA SER A 87 12.89 11.12 -8.16
C SER A 87 12.22 10.14 -7.20
N LEU A 88 12.05 8.88 -7.60
CA LEU A 88 11.56 7.82 -6.69
C LEU A 88 12.65 7.34 -5.72
N ILE A 89 13.90 7.26 -6.17
CA ILE A 89 15.03 6.82 -5.36
C ILE A 89 15.51 7.92 -4.41
N TYR A 90 15.48 9.19 -4.84
CA TYR A 90 16.01 10.32 -4.07
C TYR A 90 14.94 11.04 -3.24
N ASN A 91 14.15 10.30 -2.50
CA ASN A 91 13.10 10.87 -1.65
C ASN A 91 13.64 11.47 -0.34
N LYS A 92 14.76 12.21 -0.45
CA LYS A 92 15.44 12.82 0.69
C LYS A 92 14.54 13.75 1.49
N ASP A 93 13.61 14.41 0.81
CA ASP A 93 12.71 15.36 1.46
C ASP A 93 11.71 14.66 2.38
N TYR A 94 11.28 13.43 2.04
CA TYR A 94 10.40 12.64 2.92
C TYR A 94 11.18 11.88 3.99
N VAL A 95 12.26 11.21 3.62
CA VAL A 95 13.05 10.37 4.55
C VAL A 95 13.85 11.22 5.53
N GLY A 96 14.38 12.37 5.08
CA GLY A 96 15.25 13.21 5.89
C GLY A 96 16.51 12.46 6.34
N ASP A 97 16.84 12.60 7.61
CA ASP A 97 17.98 11.92 8.25
C ASP A 97 17.61 10.55 8.88
N HIS A 98 16.42 10.04 8.61
CA HIS A 98 15.94 8.76 9.14
C HIS A 98 16.45 7.57 8.33
N ASP A 99 16.41 6.38 8.92
CA ASP A 99 16.73 5.13 8.22
C ASP A 99 15.62 4.82 7.17
N PRO A 100 15.93 4.77 5.89
CA PRO A 100 14.95 4.44 4.87
C PRO A 100 14.39 3.00 5.00
N MET A 101 15.04 2.12 5.78
CA MET A 101 14.53 0.77 6.09
C MET A 101 13.59 0.76 7.31
N ASP A 102 13.36 1.89 7.97
CA ASP A 102 12.33 1.97 9.01
C ASP A 102 10.97 1.56 8.43
N SER A 103 10.27 0.65 9.13
CA SER A 103 8.96 0.13 8.72
C SER A 103 7.87 1.21 8.61
N TYR A 104 8.07 2.34 9.27
CA TYR A 104 7.17 3.49 9.19
C TYR A 104 7.43 4.36 7.95
N ILE A 105 8.59 4.18 7.31
CA ILE A 105 9.00 4.86 6.08
C ILE A 105 8.84 3.91 4.87
N SER A 106 9.43 2.72 4.98
CA SER A 106 9.36 1.65 3.98
C SER A 106 8.71 0.41 4.59
N PRO A 107 7.37 0.30 4.55
CA PRO A 107 6.65 -0.77 5.25
C PRO A 107 7.01 -2.17 4.77
N LEU A 108 7.60 -2.34 3.60
CA LEU A 108 8.16 -3.62 3.13
C LEU A 108 9.09 -4.26 4.17
N TYR A 109 9.86 -3.46 4.92
CA TYR A 109 10.84 -3.99 5.89
C TYR A 109 10.23 -4.39 7.22
N GLY A 110 8.99 -3.99 7.52
CA GLY A 110 8.29 -4.29 8.77
C GLY A 110 7.85 -5.75 8.93
N ASP A 111 7.34 -6.05 10.10
CA ASP A 111 6.78 -7.36 10.46
C ASP A 111 5.26 -7.36 10.29
N PHE A 112 4.75 -8.10 9.31
CA PHE A 112 3.34 -8.19 8.97
C PHE A 112 2.54 -9.18 9.82
N ARG A 113 3.15 -9.94 10.74
CA ARG A 113 2.41 -10.87 11.60
C ARG A 113 1.30 -10.16 12.37
N GLY A 114 0.09 -10.68 12.28
CA GLY A 114 -1.10 -10.09 12.90
C GLY A 114 -1.77 -8.96 12.11
N PHE A 115 -1.27 -8.62 10.92
CA PHE A 115 -1.94 -7.64 10.05
C PHE A 115 -3.32 -8.15 9.60
N PRO A 116 -4.25 -7.23 9.32
CA PRO A 116 -5.54 -7.57 8.76
C PRO A 116 -5.41 -8.12 7.33
N PRO A 117 -6.48 -8.69 6.76
CA PRO A 117 -6.51 -9.05 5.35
C PRO A 117 -6.16 -7.87 4.44
N MET A 118 -5.42 -8.15 3.35
CA MET A 118 -4.97 -7.12 2.40
C MET A 118 -5.42 -7.45 0.98
N LEU A 119 -5.93 -6.44 0.28
CA LEU A 119 -6.05 -6.42 -1.17
C LEU A 119 -4.99 -5.48 -1.73
N ILE A 120 -4.10 -6.03 -2.57
CA ILE A 120 -3.07 -5.27 -3.27
C ILE A 120 -3.34 -5.37 -4.76
N GLN A 121 -3.43 -4.23 -5.45
CA GLN A 121 -3.60 -4.16 -6.89
C GLN A 121 -2.47 -3.37 -7.52
N VAL A 122 -1.91 -3.85 -8.64
CA VAL A 122 -0.79 -3.22 -9.34
C VAL A 122 -0.84 -3.52 -10.83
N GLY A 123 -0.36 -2.61 -11.66
CA GLY A 123 -0.18 -2.82 -13.09
C GLY A 123 1.15 -3.53 -13.40
N SER A 124 1.17 -4.37 -14.44
CA SER A 124 2.39 -5.11 -14.82
C SER A 124 3.48 -4.22 -15.42
N TYR A 125 3.13 -3.01 -15.87
CA TYR A 125 4.10 -2.05 -16.44
C TYR A 125 4.69 -1.09 -15.40
N GLU A 126 4.23 -1.17 -14.15
CA GLU A 126 4.68 -0.25 -13.10
C GLU A 126 6.10 -0.54 -12.61
N MET A 127 6.86 0.50 -12.34
CA MET A 127 8.11 0.40 -11.60
C MET A 127 7.89 -0.08 -10.16
N LEU A 128 6.71 0.17 -9.56
CA LEU A 128 6.32 -0.30 -8.23
C LEU A 128 5.76 -1.74 -8.20
N LEU A 129 5.89 -2.50 -9.32
CA LEU A 129 5.44 -3.90 -9.35
C LEU A 129 6.15 -4.76 -8.30
N SER A 130 7.46 -4.62 -8.18
CA SER A 130 8.25 -5.37 -7.20
C SER A 130 7.86 -5.09 -5.76
N ASP A 131 7.48 -3.85 -5.43
CA ASP A 131 6.99 -3.45 -4.11
C ASP A 131 5.77 -4.29 -3.72
N SER A 132 4.77 -4.28 -4.61
CA SER A 132 3.53 -5.02 -4.42
C SER A 132 3.74 -6.52 -4.29
N VAL A 133 4.60 -7.10 -5.14
CA VAL A 133 4.93 -8.53 -5.12
C VAL A 133 5.68 -8.91 -3.84
N SER A 134 6.67 -8.10 -3.44
CA SER A 134 7.51 -8.35 -2.26
C SER A 134 6.70 -8.27 -0.97
N VAL A 135 5.87 -7.22 -0.82
CA VAL A 135 4.97 -7.11 0.34
C VAL A 135 4.00 -8.27 0.39
N ALA A 136 3.33 -8.60 -0.72
CA ALA A 136 2.37 -9.70 -0.76
C ALA A 136 3.03 -11.04 -0.41
N SER A 137 4.23 -11.30 -0.91
CA SER A 137 5.01 -12.50 -0.60
C SER A 137 5.37 -12.56 0.88
N LYS A 138 5.96 -11.49 1.42
CA LYS A 138 6.39 -11.41 2.82
C LYS A 138 5.22 -11.57 3.77
N ALA A 139 4.14 -10.82 3.56
CA ALA A 139 2.96 -10.88 4.41
C ALA A 139 2.29 -12.26 4.41
N ARG A 140 2.19 -12.93 3.24
CA ARG A 140 1.70 -14.30 3.16
C ARG A 140 2.57 -15.28 3.94
N HIS A 141 3.89 -15.19 3.83
CA HIS A 141 4.82 -16.02 4.61
C HIS A 141 4.68 -15.80 6.12
N GLN A 142 4.20 -14.63 6.52
CA GLN A 142 3.94 -14.28 7.91
C GLN A 142 2.49 -14.56 8.35
N GLY A 143 1.71 -15.28 7.53
CA GLY A 143 0.37 -15.75 7.88
C GLY A 143 -0.77 -14.76 7.58
N VAL A 144 -0.50 -13.66 6.89
CA VAL A 144 -1.54 -12.68 6.52
C VAL A 144 -2.31 -13.16 5.28
N LYS A 145 -3.62 -12.98 5.29
CA LYS A 145 -4.47 -13.20 4.11
C LYS A 145 -4.24 -12.06 3.11
N VAL A 146 -3.54 -12.33 2.01
CA VAL A 146 -3.26 -11.31 0.99
C VAL A 146 -3.80 -11.75 -0.36
N ARG A 147 -4.62 -10.89 -0.96
CA ARG A 147 -4.99 -10.96 -2.37
C ARG A 147 -4.12 -9.97 -3.14
N LEU A 148 -3.25 -10.48 -4.01
CA LEU A 148 -2.49 -9.68 -4.97
C LEU A 148 -3.09 -9.86 -6.35
N SER A 149 -3.47 -8.78 -7.00
CA SER A 149 -4.01 -8.73 -8.36
C SER A 149 -3.10 -7.88 -9.24
N ILE A 150 -2.41 -8.55 -10.17
CA ILE A 150 -1.56 -7.88 -11.18
C ILE A 150 -2.38 -7.73 -12.46
N TYR A 151 -2.55 -6.50 -12.91
CA TYR A 151 -3.31 -6.17 -14.12
C TYR A 151 -2.35 -5.99 -15.30
N ASP A 152 -2.46 -6.88 -16.27
CA ASP A 152 -1.55 -6.91 -17.40
C ASP A 152 -1.68 -5.66 -18.27
N GLY A 153 -0.51 -5.10 -18.67
CA GLY A 153 -0.43 -3.87 -19.46
C GLY A 153 -0.85 -2.59 -18.74
N MET A 154 -1.21 -2.66 -17.47
CA MET A 154 -1.65 -1.47 -16.73
C MET A 154 -0.47 -0.73 -16.11
N PHE A 155 -0.69 0.57 -15.95
CA PHE A 155 0.23 1.58 -15.45
C PHE A 155 -0.12 2.00 -14.02
N HIS A 156 0.74 2.80 -13.42
CA HIS A 156 0.60 3.27 -12.05
C HIS A 156 -0.74 3.94 -11.78
N ILE A 157 -1.43 3.52 -10.72
CA ILE A 157 -2.78 3.96 -10.30
C ILE A 157 -3.82 3.97 -11.46
N PHE A 158 -3.76 2.98 -12.35
CA PHE A 158 -4.70 2.84 -13.47
C PHE A 158 -6.18 2.83 -13.02
N GLN A 159 -6.43 2.53 -11.76
CA GLN A 159 -7.77 2.59 -11.15
C GLN A 159 -8.41 3.97 -11.28
N MET A 160 -7.59 5.05 -11.32
CA MET A 160 -8.06 6.42 -11.51
C MET A 160 -8.72 6.65 -12.88
N ALA A 161 -8.48 5.79 -13.86
CA ALA A 161 -9.18 5.83 -15.13
C ALA A 161 -10.69 5.50 -15.02
N ALA A 162 -11.13 5.05 -13.85
CA ALA A 162 -12.53 4.83 -13.50
C ALA A 162 -13.31 4.03 -14.57
N LYS A 163 -14.28 4.65 -15.22
CA LYS A 163 -15.11 3.98 -16.23
C LYS A 163 -14.48 3.89 -17.63
N MET A 164 -13.36 4.57 -17.87
CA MET A 164 -12.73 4.63 -19.20
C MET A 164 -12.03 3.32 -19.56
N LEU A 165 -11.44 2.62 -18.59
CA LEU A 165 -10.75 1.35 -18.82
C LEU A 165 -11.52 0.16 -18.25
N PRO A 166 -11.64 -0.95 -19.02
CA PRO A 166 -12.20 -2.19 -18.51
C PRO A 166 -11.48 -2.74 -17.28
N GLU A 167 -10.16 -2.63 -17.24
CA GLU A 167 -9.30 -3.06 -16.14
C GLU A 167 -9.58 -2.27 -14.86
N SER A 168 -9.75 -0.97 -14.98
CA SER A 168 -10.13 -0.10 -13.85
C SER A 168 -11.51 -0.50 -13.30
N ARG A 169 -12.51 -0.76 -14.15
CA ARG A 169 -13.82 -1.26 -13.69
C ARG A 169 -13.72 -2.59 -12.96
N LYS A 170 -12.87 -3.51 -13.45
CA LYS A 170 -12.64 -4.81 -12.79
C LYS A 170 -11.96 -4.61 -11.42
N ALA A 171 -10.98 -3.71 -11.34
CA ALA A 171 -10.28 -3.39 -10.11
C ALA A 171 -11.24 -2.82 -9.05
N TRP A 172 -12.10 -1.87 -9.41
CA TRP A 172 -13.11 -1.34 -8.49
C TRP A 172 -14.16 -2.38 -8.09
N ALA A 173 -14.59 -3.26 -9.01
CA ALA A 173 -15.49 -4.36 -8.66
C ALA A 173 -14.83 -5.37 -7.71
N GLU A 174 -13.52 -5.59 -7.81
CA GLU A 174 -12.75 -6.43 -6.88
C GLU A 174 -12.65 -5.77 -5.50
N ILE A 175 -12.42 -4.46 -5.44
CA ILE A 175 -12.43 -3.69 -4.18
C ILE A 175 -13.79 -3.83 -3.49
N GLY A 176 -14.90 -3.63 -4.22
CA GLY A 176 -16.25 -3.80 -3.67
C GLY A 176 -16.46 -5.18 -3.05
N LYS A 177 -16.09 -6.25 -3.76
CA LYS A 177 -16.18 -7.63 -3.24
C LYS A 177 -15.31 -7.87 -2.02
N PHE A 178 -14.13 -7.25 -1.96
CA PHE A 178 -13.25 -7.38 -0.80
C PHE A 178 -13.86 -6.71 0.42
N ILE A 179 -14.44 -5.52 0.26
CA ILE A 179 -15.16 -4.80 1.31
C ILE A 179 -16.37 -5.62 1.78
N ASP A 180 -17.17 -6.15 0.84
CA ASP A 180 -18.35 -6.97 1.18
C ASP A 180 -17.99 -8.19 2.04
N VAL A 181 -16.87 -8.85 1.74
CA VAL A 181 -16.39 -9.99 2.54
C VAL A 181 -15.96 -9.55 3.94
N LEU A 182 -15.27 -8.42 4.08
CA LEU A 182 -14.76 -7.95 5.37
C LEU A 182 -15.87 -7.49 6.32
N LEU A 183 -16.95 -6.93 5.77
CA LEU A 183 -18.03 -6.35 6.58
C LEU A 183 -19.19 -7.31 6.85
N ASN A 184 -19.26 -8.48 6.16
CA ASN A 184 -20.34 -9.45 6.29
C ASN A 184 -19.91 -10.81 6.87
N ASP A 185 -18.61 -11.02 7.12
CA ASP A 185 -18.03 -12.14 7.85
C ASP A 185 -17.81 -11.78 9.33
#